data_cbb52053d72e7100bb3a029e3a47b125
#
_entry.id   cbb52053d72e7100bb3a029e3a47b125
#
_cell.length_a   1.000
_cell.length_b   1.000
_cell.length_c   1.000
_cell.angle_alpha   90.00
_cell.angle_beta   90.00
_cell.angle_gamma   90.00
#
_symmetry.space_group_name_H-M   'P 1'
#
loop_
_entity.id
_entity.type
_entity.pdbx_description
1 polymer ?
#
loop_
_entity_poly.entity_id
_entity_poly.type
_entity_poly.pdbx_seq_one_letter_code
_entity_poly.pdbx_strand_id
1 'polypeptide(L)'
;MGFAIPPRWLCLVLVLGSYSCEDAPEPPCRQVELDGGLQVDCSDLGLTEMPAGLDYDQVQILDLSNNNFVDFPPELQYFTRIEKLTLAGNHLSGAIPSFLSKWDKLHTLNLSDNNYMSWATPLNASLRKLDLSKNKINTIDEAAFSGMSSLHFLDLSENRISNLPAGAFSEASSLDNLVLSRNEFSAVPDISSSSLRSLDLSSCQLLTVSPRAVVGLTALLALDLSMNQLEFLPDHFSSGTLQQLDLSYNAVSDLTDHTFSSLPHLAVLDLRGNDFRDVFPTSVFASNPFLRELRLKGNRWSCDGFNLNLFITYEYLTREPPKVADQRSLVCYSPFNVSQLSWQEAYIQTWHPSEGYDTFSMVALMIGVIIGVVLTSAVCRGLMALNRSEDPPASSNNVAGETRLSERVESVVLRIPLREDLPPTYDEALLMPRLNASFHSLPDFVDEEPLAGRFRRSRSIGDLAEPRPRGGDRRSVRRTVQISIE
;
A
#
# COMPACT_ATOMS: atom_id res chain seq x y z
N MET A 1 32.01 -32.70 -44.06
CA MET A 1 32.43 -31.29 -44.16
C MET A 1 31.72 -30.73 -45.39
N GLY A 2 30.56 -30.19 -45.24
CA GLY A 2 29.80 -29.52 -46.27
C GLY A 2 29.78 -28.03 -45.94
N PHE A 3 30.50 -27.25 -46.68
CA PHE A 3 30.46 -25.79 -46.61
C PHE A 3 29.11 -25.34 -47.21
N ALA A 4 28.22 -24.80 -46.39
CA ALA A 4 27.06 -24.04 -46.84
C ALA A 4 27.57 -22.69 -47.37
N ILE A 5 27.47 -22.48 -48.67
CA ILE A 5 27.76 -21.21 -49.33
C ILE A 5 26.54 -20.31 -49.11
N PRO A 6 26.72 -19.08 -48.60
CA PRO A 6 25.61 -18.17 -48.45
C PRO A 6 25.04 -17.78 -49.83
N PRO A 7 23.73 -17.44 -49.93
CA PRO A 7 23.02 -17.27 -51.21
C PRO A 7 23.55 -16.14 -52.10
N ARG A 8 24.49 -15.34 -51.67
CA ARG A 8 25.16 -14.28 -52.47
C ARG A 8 26.06 -14.77 -53.59
N TRP A 9 26.35 -16.10 -53.71
CA TRP A 9 27.32 -16.63 -54.69
C TRP A 9 26.73 -17.53 -55.77
N LEU A 10 25.41 -17.68 -55.81
CA LEU A 10 24.79 -18.54 -56.84
C LEU A 10 24.55 -17.84 -58.19
N CYS A 11 24.80 -16.55 -58.34
CA CYS A 11 24.64 -15.78 -59.56
C CYS A 11 25.87 -15.75 -60.48
N LEU A 12 26.94 -16.51 -60.20
CA LEU A 12 28.21 -16.34 -60.90
C LEU A 12 28.60 -17.47 -61.86
N VAL A 13 27.69 -18.39 -62.21
CA VAL A 13 27.97 -19.43 -63.23
C VAL A 13 26.77 -19.64 -64.13
N LEU A 14 26.46 -18.68 -65.01
CA LEU A 14 25.91 -18.93 -66.35
C LEU A 14 26.13 -17.68 -67.20
N VAL A 15 27.26 -17.69 -67.94
CA VAL A 15 27.57 -16.71 -68.98
C VAL A 15 26.65 -16.95 -70.20
N LEU A 16 26.04 -15.83 -70.62
CA LEU A 16 25.27 -15.58 -71.86
C LEU A 16 23.78 -15.38 -71.62
N GLY A 17 23.47 -14.19 -71.25
CA GLY A 17 22.11 -13.64 -71.19
C GLY A 17 22.05 -12.56 -70.16
N SER A 18 22.11 -11.29 -70.56
CA SER A 18 21.99 -10.13 -69.66
C SER A 18 20.62 -10.07 -68.98
N TYR A 19 20.50 -10.78 -67.88
CA TYR A 19 19.55 -10.46 -66.85
C TYR A 19 20.38 -9.85 -65.72
N SER A 20 20.28 -8.52 -65.55
CA SER A 20 20.67 -7.87 -64.33
C SER A 20 19.84 -8.57 -63.23
N CYS A 21 20.54 -9.23 -62.31
CA CYS A 21 19.97 -9.51 -60.99
C CYS A 21 19.67 -8.12 -60.43
N GLU A 22 18.44 -7.63 -60.62
CA GLU A 22 17.96 -6.51 -59.84
C GLU A 22 18.07 -7.01 -58.42
N ASP A 23 19.01 -6.41 -57.66
CA ASP A 23 19.10 -6.61 -56.22
C ASP A 23 17.68 -6.41 -55.68
N ALA A 24 17.11 -7.45 -55.10
CA ALA A 24 15.84 -7.31 -54.41
C ALA A 24 16.00 -6.10 -53.47
N PRO A 25 15.09 -5.11 -53.53
CA PRO A 25 15.27 -3.91 -52.72
C PRO A 25 15.49 -4.35 -51.28
N GLU A 26 16.55 -3.83 -50.66
CA GLU A 26 16.79 -4.11 -49.26
C GLU A 26 15.52 -3.71 -48.51
N PRO A 27 15.02 -4.57 -47.58
CA PRO A 27 13.82 -4.24 -46.82
C PRO A 27 14.04 -2.92 -46.09
N PRO A 28 13.07 -2.03 -46.06
CA PRO A 28 13.20 -0.71 -45.42
C PRO A 28 13.42 -0.80 -43.89
N CYS A 29 13.35 -2.02 -43.36
CA CYS A 29 13.46 -2.31 -41.95
C CYS A 29 14.92 -2.58 -41.54
N ARG A 30 15.24 -2.09 -40.37
CA ARG A 30 16.53 -2.39 -39.73
C ARG A 30 16.56 -3.83 -39.24
N GLN A 31 17.59 -4.58 -39.59
CA GLN A 31 17.74 -5.97 -39.16
C GLN A 31 19.03 -6.10 -38.30
N VAL A 32 18.89 -6.86 -37.21
CA VAL A 32 19.97 -7.17 -36.26
C VAL A 32 20.00 -8.67 -36.02
N GLU A 33 21.13 -9.30 -36.26
CA GLU A 33 21.31 -10.73 -35.95
C GLU A 33 21.42 -10.93 -34.43
N LEU A 34 20.66 -11.91 -33.92
CA LEU A 34 20.70 -12.37 -32.55
C LEU A 34 21.27 -13.80 -32.50
N ASP A 35 21.65 -14.26 -31.30
CA ASP A 35 22.04 -15.65 -31.09
C ASP A 35 20.84 -16.58 -31.37
N GLY A 36 20.77 -17.08 -32.62
CA GLY A 36 19.74 -18.04 -33.07
C GLY A 36 18.56 -17.46 -33.83
N GLY A 37 18.52 -16.17 -34.19
CA GLY A 37 17.44 -15.56 -34.97
C GLY A 37 17.71 -14.13 -35.38
N LEU A 38 16.66 -13.44 -35.77
CA LEU A 38 16.70 -12.09 -36.31
C LEU A 38 15.74 -11.16 -35.55
N GLN A 39 16.22 -10.00 -35.16
CA GLN A 39 15.37 -8.87 -34.76
C GLN A 39 15.18 -7.95 -35.98
N VAL A 40 13.92 -7.64 -36.27
CA VAL A 40 13.52 -6.76 -37.35
C VAL A 40 12.76 -5.59 -36.78
N ASP A 41 13.22 -4.40 -37.03
CA ASP A 41 12.62 -3.14 -36.64
C ASP A 41 12.13 -2.40 -37.88
N CYS A 42 10.81 -2.31 -38.02
CA CYS A 42 10.09 -1.62 -39.08
C CYS A 42 9.21 -0.49 -38.49
N SER A 43 9.58 0.05 -37.32
CA SER A 43 8.83 1.13 -36.68
C SER A 43 8.92 2.45 -37.44
N ASP A 44 7.91 3.31 -37.30
CA ASP A 44 7.87 4.68 -37.83
C ASP A 44 8.07 4.82 -39.35
N LEU A 45 7.69 3.80 -40.14
CA LEU A 45 7.89 3.80 -41.59
C LEU A 45 6.62 4.15 -42.39
N GLY A 46 5.49 4.39 -41.72
CA GLY A 46 4.20 4.69 -42.36
C GLY A 46 3.65 3.51 -43.17
N LEU A 47 4.01 2.29 -42.83
CA LEU A 47 3.61 1.08 -43.53
C LEU A 47 2.11 0.82 -43.41
N THR A 48 1.50 0.39 -44.51
CA THR A 48 0.13 -0.13 -44.57
C THR A 48 0.10 -1.62 -44.86
N GLU A 49 1.20 -2.19 -45.38
CA GLU A 49 1.38 -3.59 -45.75
C GLU A 49 2.77 -4.05 -45.33
N MET A 50 2.99 -5.35 -45.18
CA MET A 50 4.28 -5.91 -44.81
C MET A 50 5.32 -5.64 -45.91
N PRO A 51 6.54 -5.20 -45.53
CA PRO A 51 7.60 -5.00 -46.49
C PRO A 51 8.11 -6.33 -47.07
N ALA A 52 8.42 -6.34 -48.35
CA ALA A 52 9.00 -7.50 -49.01
C ALA A 52 10.43 -7.78 -48.54
N GLY A 53 10.87 -9.03 -48.68
CA GLY A 53 12.29 -9.40 -48.43
C GLY A 53 12.61 -9.75 -46.97
N LEU A 54 11.64 -9.93 -46.10
CA LEU A 54 11.85 -10.44 -44.75
C LEU A 54 12.00 -11.98 -44.77
N ASP A 55 12.94 -12.49 -43.97
CA ASP A 55 13.12 -13.93 -43.77
C ASP A 55 12.21 -14.39 -42.61
N TYR A 56 10.99 -14.85 -42.93
CA TYR A 56 9.96 -15.25 -41.99
C TYR A 56 10.37 -16.36 -41.02
N ASP A 57 11.33 -17.22 -41.44
CA ASP A 57 11.76 -18.35 -40.62
C ASP A 57 12.89 -17.99 -39.63
N GLN A 58 13.48 -16.80 -39.73
CA GLN A 58 14.56 -16.37 -38.86
C GLN A 58 14.12 -15.30 -37.85
N VAL A 59 13.00 -14.60 -38.08
CA VAL A 59 12.57 -13.49 -37.23
C VAL A 59 12.04 -14.02 -35.91
N GLN A 60 12.65 -13.57 -34.82
CA GLN A 60 12.21 -13.80 -33.44
C GLN A 60 11.55 -12.57 -32.83
N ILE A 61 12.05 -11.38 -33.14
CA ILE A 61 11.53 -10.11 -32.65
C ILE A 61 11.13 -9.27 -33.84
N LEU A 62 9.86 -8.86 -33.89
CA LEU A 62 9.33 -8.00 -34.95
C LEU A 62 8.68 -6.77 -34.33
N ASP A 63 9.18 -5.61 -34.72
CA ASP A 63 8.62 -4.32 -34.35
C ASP A 63 7.98 -3.65 -35.57
N LEU A 64 6.67 -3.46 -35.53
CA LEU A 64 5.84 -2.79 -36.54
C LEU A 64 5.13 -1.58 -35.93
N SER A 65 5.65 -1.05 -34.83
CA SER A 65 5.03 0.07 -34.13
C SER A 65 5.02 1.37 -34.95
N ASN A 66 4.06 2.24 -34.64
CA ASN A 66 3.90 3.57 -35.25
C ASN A 66 3.81 3.52 -36.77
N ASN A 67 2.96 2.64 -37.28
CA ASN A 67 2.67 2.52 -38.70
C ASN A 67 1.16 2.77 -38.96
N ASN A 68 0.67 2.45 -40.17
CA ASN A 68 -0.70 2.70 -40.58
C ASN A 68 -1.50 1.41 -40.79
N PHE A 69 -1.18 0.34 -40.09
CA PHE A 69 -1.91 -0.91 -40.22
C PHE A 69 -3.32 -0.79 -39.64
N VAL A 70 -4.34 -1.13 -40.45
CA VAL A 70 -5.75 -1.14 -40.05
C VAL A 70 -6.17 -2.53 -39.57
N ASP A 71 -5.60 -3.57 -40.17
CA ASP A 71 -5.78 -4.98 -39.84
C ASP A 71 -4.42 -5.66 -39.66
N PHE A 72 -4.41 -6.83 -39.05
CA PHE A 72 -3.18 -7.64 -38.96
C PHE A 72 -2.72 -8.00 -40.38
N PRO A 73 -1.44 -7.73 -40.71
CA PRO A 73 -0.88 -8.16 -41.97
C PRO A 73 -1.02 -9.68 -42.13
N PRO A 74 -1.60 -10.17 -43.26
CA PRO A 74 -1.78 -11.61 -43.45
C PRO A 74 -0.48 -12.38 -43.56
N GLU A 75 0.63 -11.73 -43.92
CA GLU A 75 1.97 -12.31 -43.99
C GLU A 75 2.50 -12.75 -42.63
N LEU A 76 1.96 -12.18 -41.55
CA LEU A 76 2.34 -12.60 -40.18
C LEU A 76 2.12 -14.09 -39.93
N GLN A 77 1.16 -14.71 -40.61
CA GLN A 77 0.91 -16.17 -40.50
C GLN A 77 2.10 -17.06 -40.89
N TYR A 78 3.04 -16.52 -41.66
CA TYR A 78 4.23 -17.26 -42.11
C TYR A 78 5.40 -17.24 -41.13
N PHE A 79 5.36 -16.39 -40.09
CA PHE A 79 6.38 -16.36 -39.06
C PHE A 79 6.26 -17.57 -38.12
N THR A 80 7.28 -18.39 -38.05
CA THR A 80 7.25 -19.64 -37.27
C THR A 80 8.01 -19.55 -35.95
N ARG A 81 8.88 -18.54 -35.79
CA ARG A 81 9.81 -18.42 -34.65
C ARG A 81 9.63 -17.18 -33.80
N ILE A 82 8.55 -16.44 -34.03
CA ILE A 82 8.33 -15.15 -33.37
C ILE A 82 8.12 -15.34 -31.87
N GLU A 83 8.88 -14.58 -31.09
CA GLU A 83 8.83 -14.55 -29.62
C GLU A 83 8.26 -13.23 -29.10
N LYS A 84 8.52 -12.15 -29.82
CA LYS A 84 8.02 -10.81 -29.49
C LYS A 84 7.48 -10.14 -30.75
N LEU A 85 6.22 -9.66 -30.65
CA LEU A 85 5.57 -8.84 -31.67
C LEU A 85 5.09 -7.52 -31.06
N THR A 86 5.45 -6.42 -31.72
CA THR A 86 4.94 -5.08 -31.38
C THR A 86 4.20 -4.49 -32.57
N LEU A 87 2.94 -4.14 -32.39
CA LEU A 87 2.06 -3.44 -33.33
C LEU A 87 1.47 -2.19 -32.67
N ALA A 88 2.16 -1.63 -31.68
CA ALA A 88 1.72 -0.44 -30.97
C ALA A 88 1.63 0.78 -31.88
N GLY A 89 0.74 1.71 -31.60
CA GLY A 89 0.64 2.96 -32.38
C GLY A 89 0.19 2.74 -33.82
N ASN A 90 -0.80 1.88 -34.04
CA ASN A 90 -1.37 1.61 -35.34
C ASN A 90 -2.89 1.92 -35.34
N HIS A 91 -3.62 1.45 -36.31
CA HIS A 91 -5.07 1.68 -36.45
C HIS A 91 -5.87 0.39 -36.36
N LEU A 92 -5.30 -0.66 -35.73
CA LEU A 92 -5.92 -1.97 -35.63
C LEU A 92 -7.25 -1.90 -34.86
N SER A 93 -8.30 -2.48 -35.47
CA SER A 93 -9.63 -2.53 -34.85
C SER A 93 -10.37 -3.83 -35.13
N GLY A 94 -9.84 -4.64 -36.04
CA GLY A 94 -10.42 -5.88 -36.52
C GLY A 94 -10.31 -7.05 -35.55
N ALA A 95 -10.81 -8.22 -35.97
CA ALA A 95 -10.69 -9.42 -35.16
C ALA A 95 -9.23 -9.89 -35.04
N ILE A 96 -8.91 -10.43 -33.90
CA ILE A 96 -7.59 -11.05 -33.65
C ILE A 96 -7.48 -12.31 -34.51
N PRO A 97 -6.44 -12.44 -35.35
CA PRO A 97 -6.29 -13.59 -36.22
C PRO A 97 -6.07 -14.90 -35.47
N SER A 98 -6.71 -15.96 -35.89
CA SER A 98 -6.61 -17.27 -35.25
C SER A 98 -5.20 -17.90 -35.33
N PHE A 99 -4.32 -17.43 -36.22
CA PHE A 99 -2.94 -17.93 -36.27
C PHE A 99 -2.10 -17.52 -35.05
N LEU A 100 -2.45 -16.41 -34.37
CA LEU A 100 -1.76 -16.00 -33.12
C LEU A 100 -1.86 -17.06 -32.05
N SER A 101 -2.96 -17.78 -31.94
CA SER A 101 -3.12 -18.88 -30.98
C SER A 101 -2.22 -20.09 -31.27
N LYS A 102 -1.62 -20.18 -32.46
CA LYS A 102 -0.73 -21.27 -32.87
C LYS A 102 0.74 -20.96 -32.62
N TRP A 103 1.09 -19.72 -32.28
CA TRP A 103 2.46 -19.30 -32.03
C TRP A 103 2.88 -19.69 -30.62
N ASP A 104 3.38 -20.90 -30.47
CA ASP A 104 3.79 -21.48 -29.19
C ASP A 104 5.02 -20.80 -28.55
N LYS A 105 5.78 -20.01 -29.33
CA LYS A 105 6.94 -19.26 -28.86
C LYS A 105 6.65 -17.81 -28.50
N LEU A 106 5.48 -17.29 -28.87
CA LEU A 106 5.13 -15.91 -28.57
C LEU A 106 4.99 -15.68 -27.07
N HIS A 107 5.91 -14.89 -26.51
CA HIS A 107 5.92 -14.53 -25.10
C HIS A 107 5.43 -13.10 -24.83
N THR A 108 5.61 -12.19 -25.80
CA THR A 108 5.27 -10.77 -25.65
C THR A 108 4.50 -10.29 -26.87
N LEU A 109 3.32 -9.75 -26.63
CA LEU A 109 2.50 -9.09 -27.63
C LEU A 109 2.14 -7.69 -27.15
N ASN A 110 2.50 -6.70 -27.96
CA ASN A 110 2.11 -5.31 -27.70
C ASN A 110 1.18 -4.81 -28.80
N LEU A 111 -0.07 -4.49 -28.41
CA LEU A 111 -1.13 -3.94 -29.23
C LEU A 111 -1.59 -2.57 -28.67
N SER A 112 -0.76 -1.91 -27.88
CA SER A 112 -1.11 -0.62 -27.29
C SER A 112 -1.29 0.45 -28.36
N ASP A 113 -2.04 1.51 -28.02
CA ASP A 113 -2.30 2.65 -28.89
C ASP A 113 -2.88 2.24 -30.25
N ASN A 114 -4.02 1.53 -30.19
CA ASN A 114 -4.77 1.04 -31.33
C ASN A 114 -6.29 1.41 -31.20
N ASN A 115 -7.15 0.82 -31.99
CA ASN A 115 -8.57 1.17 -32.02
C ASN A 115 -9.50 0.04 -31.52
N TYR A 116 -9.02 -0.93 -30.77
CA TYR A 116 -9.84 -2.01 -30.24
C TYR A 116 -10.94 -1.47 -29.32
N MET A 117 -12.18 -1.90 -29.53
CA MET A 117 -13.35 -1.52 -28.72
C MET A 117 -13.77 -2.61 -27.74
N SER A 118 -13.42 -3.85 -28.01
CA SER A 118 -13.70 -5.00 -27.17
C SER A 118 -12.56 -6.01 -27.22
N TRP A 119 -12.46 -6.84 -26.17
CA TRP A 119 -11.52 -7.94 -26.14
C TRP A 119 -12.23 -9.23 -25.74
N ALA A 120 -12.26 -10.19 -26.65
CA ALA A 120 -13.02 -11.43 -26.49
C ALA A 120 -12.21 -12.69 -26.85
N THR A 121 -11.02 -12.54 -27.43
CA THR A 121 -10.28 -13.66 -28.02
C THR A 121 -9.15 -14.08 -27.08
N PRO A 122 -9.19 -15.29 -26.53
CA PRO A 122 -8.07 -15.84 -25.80
C PRO A 122 -6.90 -16.08 -26.77
N LEU A 123 -5.71 -15.74 -26.31
CA LEU A 123 -4.48 -15.99 -27.02
C LEU A 123 -3.84 -17.31 -26.55
N ASN A 124 -2.62 -17.52 -26.96
CA ASN A 124 -1.85 -18.71 -26.69
C ASN A 124 -1.41 -18.80 -25.19
N ALA A 125 -1.33 -20.01 -24.69
CA ALA A 125 -0.92 -20.29 -23.30
C ALA A 125 0.54 -19.93 -22.97
N SER A 126 1.41 -19.74 -23.98
CA SER A 126 2.82 -19.34 -23.80
C SER A 126 3.00 -17.84 -23.58
N LEU A 127 1.98 -17.01 -23.86
CA LEU A 127 2.07 -15.56 -23.75
C LEU A 127 2.28 -15.15 -22.28
N ARG A 128 3.34 -14.37 -22.03
CA ARG A 128 3.71 -13.88 -20.71
C ARG A 128 3.38 -12.41 -20.49
N LYS A 129 3.47 -11.61 -21.54
CA LYS A 129 3.17 -10.18 -21.49
C LYS A 129 2.21 -9.81 -22.62
N LEU A 130 1.08 -9.19 -22.24
CA LEU A 130 0.10 -8.62 -23.16
C LEU A 130 -0.11 -7.15 -22.78
N ASP A 131 0.08 -6.28 -23.76
CA ASP A 131 -0.16 -4.85 -23.64
C ASP A 131 -1.30 -4.44 -24.58
N LEU A 132 -2.41 -4.02 -24.02
CA LEU A 132 -3.62 -3.53 -24.66
C LEU A 132 -3.93 -2.09 -24.25
N SER A 133 -2.97 -1.39 -23.64
CA SER A 133 -3.14 -0.03 -23.16
C SER A 133 -3.45 0.94 -24.29
N LYS A 134 -4.03 2.11 -23.95
CA LYS A 134 -4.34 3.17 -24.94
C LYS A 134 -5.21 2.70 -26.11
N ASN A 135 -6.18 1.88 -25.82
CA ASN A 135 -7.19 1.47 -26.79
C ASN A 135 -8.55 2.13 -26.45
N LYS A 136 -9.62 1.64 -27.04
CA LYS A 136 -11.00 2.09 -26.82
C LYS A 136 -11.84 0.99 -26.19
N ILE A 137 -11.22 0.02 -25.51
CA ILE A 137 -11.87 -1.17 -24.97
C ILE A 137 -12.83 -0.74 -23.87
N ASN A 138 -14.11 -1.05 -24.06
CA ASN A 138 -15.16 -0.83 -23.08
C ASN A 138 -15.75 -2.14 -22.54
N THR A 139 -15.57 -3.24 -23.28
CA THR A 139 -16.06 -4.58 -22.90
C THR A 139 -14.97 -5.63 -23.01
N ILE A 140 -14.90 -6.47 -21.97
CA ILE A 140 -14.06 -7.67 -21.94
C ILE A 140 -14.99 -8.86 -21.79
N ASP A 141 -14.79 -9.87 -22.62
CA ASP A 141 -15.56 -11.11 -22.56
C ASP A 141 -15.09 -11.97 -21.36
N GLU A 142 -15.97 -12.78 -20.80
CA GLU A 142 -15.65 -13.68 -19.69
C GLU A 142 -14.51 -14.66 -20.01
N ALA A 143 -14.46 -15.13 -21.27
CA ALA A 143 -13.43 -16.05 -21.76
C ALA A 143 -12.19 -15.35 -22.36
N ALA A 144 -12.10 -14.04 -22.28
CA ALA A 144 -11.08 -13.24 -22.96
C ALA A 144 -9.63 -13.66 -22.63
N PHE A 145 -9.38 -14.16 -21.44
CA PHE A 145 -8.05 -14.61 -20.97
C PHE A 145 -8.02 -16.10 -20.61
N SER A 146 -9.01 -16.86 -21.06
CA SER A 146 -9.08 -18.32 -20.88
C SER A 146 -7.86 -19.04 -21.45
N GLY A 147 -7.31 -20.00 -20.71
CA GLY A 147 -6.16 -20.80 -21.12
C GLY A 147 -4.82 -20.05 -21.15
N MET A 148 -4.76 -18.77 -20.81
CA MET A 148 -3.51 -17.96 -20.79
C MET A 148 -2.75 -18.17 -19.49
N SER A 149 -2.44 -19.42 -19.14
CA SER A 149 -1.85 -19.79 -17.86
C SER A 149 -0.45 -19.25 -17.60
N SER A 150 0.30 -18.86 -18.63
CA SER A 150 1.63 -18.26 -18.49
C SER A 150 1.62 -16.72 -18.45
N LEU A 151 0.45 -16.09 -18.54
CA LEU A 151 0.38 -14.62 -18.53
C LEU A 151 0.78 -14.08 -17.16
N HIS A 152 1.82 -13.23 -17.11
CA HIS A 152 2.33 -12.58 -15.91
C HIS A 152 1.97 -11.11 -15.85
N PHE A 153 1.99 -10.44 -17.00
CA PHE A 153 1.74 -9.01 -17.08
C PHE A 153 0.63 -8.73 -18.09
N LEU A 154 -0.41 -8.02 -17.63
CA LEU A 154 -1.49 -7.53 -18.47
C LEU A 154 -1.68 -6.04 -18.26
N ASP A 155 -1.55 -5.25 -19.32
CA ASP A 155 -1.82 -3.82 -19.31
C ASP A 155 -3.10 -3.52 -20.10
N LEU A 156 -4.09 -2.99 -19.43
CA LEU A 156 -5.38 -2.53 -19.96
C LEU A 156 -5.59 -1.04 -19.65
N SER A 157 -4.54 -0.32 -19.29
CA SER A 157 -4.62 1.10 -18.92
C SER A 157 -5.06 1.98 -20.10
N GLU A 158 -5.55 3.16 -19.78
CA GLU A 158 -5.97 4.16 -20.78
C GLU A 158 -7.01 3.59 -21.77
N ASN A 159 -8.01 2.86 -21.25
CA ASN A 159 -9.15 2.33 -21.98
C ASN A 159 -10.47 2.95 -21.47
N ARG A 160 -11.61 2.34 -21.76
CA ARG A 160 -12.94 2.79 -21.34
C ARG A 160 -13.70 1.72 -20.57
N ILE A 161 -12.95 0.88 -19.85
CA ILE A 161 -13.51 -0.26 -19.13
C ILE A 161 -14.21 0.27 -17.88
N SER A 162 -15.50 -0.02 -17.74
CA SER A 162 -16.28 0.35 -16.54
C SER A 162 -16.64 -0.85 -15.68
N ASN A 163 -16.56 -2.06 -16.22
CA ASN A 163 -16.84 -3.30 -15.51
C ASN A 163 -16.01 -4.46 -16.07
N LEU A 164 -15.72 -5.43 -15.20
CA LEU A 164 -15.06 -6.69 -15.56
C LEU A 164 -15.97 -7.87 -15.23
N PRO A 165 -16.04 -8.89 -16.11
CA PRO A 165 -16.77 -10.11 -15.78
C PRO A 165 -16.20 -10.79 -14.55
N ALA A 166 -17.05 -11.35 -13.70
CA ALA A 166 -16.62 -12.14 -12.56
C ALA A 166 -15.83 -13.36 -13.08
N GLY A 167 -14.61 -13.53 -12.57
CA GLY A 167 -13.75 -14.63 -13.00
C GLY A 167 -12.97 -14.42 -14.28
N ALA A 168 -12.98 -13.22 -14.89
CA ALA A 168 -12.24 -12.93 -16.14
C ALA A 168 -10.77 -13.38 -16.11
N PHE A 169 -10.12 -13.38 -14.95
CA PHE A 169 -8.71 -13.77 -14.77
C PHE A 169 -8.52 -15.12 -14.07
N SER A 170 -9.59 -15.91 -13.87
CA SER A 170 -9.53 -17.15 -13.10
C SER A 170 -8.58 -18.20 -13.69
N GLU A 171 -8.43 -18.24 -15.02
CA GLU A 171 -7.55 -19.17 -15.73
C GLU A 171 -6.15 -18.60 -15.99
N ALA A 172 -5.94 -17.29 -15.79
CA ALA A 172 -4.64 -16.66 -15.87
C ALA A 172 -3.83 -16.88 -14.57
N SER A 173 -3.52 -18.14 -14.26
CA SER A 173 -2.99 -18.59 -12.98
C SER A 173 -1.59 -18.08 -12.63
N SER A 174 -0.88 -17.48 -13.57
CA SER A 174 0.44 -16.84 -13.37
C SER A 174 0.38 -15.31 -13.38
N LEU A 175 -0.81 -14.71 -13.53
CA LEU A 175 -0.95 -13.26 -13.62
C LEU A 175 -0.57 -12.63 -12.27
N ASP A 176 0.56 -11.92 -12.24
CA ASP A 176 1.08 -11.26 -11.06
C ASP A 176 0.96 -9.74 -11.10
N ASN A 177 0.85 -9.15 -12.29
CA ASN A 177 0.71 -7.71 -12.46
C ASN A 177 -0.44 -7.36 -13.43
N LEU A 178 -1.43 -6.62 -12.94
CA LEU A 178 -2.59 -6.13 -13.70
C LEU A 178 -2.67 -4.62 -13.59
N VAL A 179 -2.58 -3.94 -14.75
CA VAL A 179 -2.69 -2.48 -14.85
C VAL A 179 -4.04 -2.13 -15.48
N LEU A 180 -4.88 -1.46 -14.70
CA LEU A 180 -6.22 -1.01 -15.10
C LEU A 180 -6.36 0.52 -14.99
N SER A 181 -5.26 1.23 -14.79
CA SER A 181 -5.28 2.68 -14.58
C SER A 181 -5.90 3.44 -15.74
N ARG A 182 -6.48 4.62 -15.44
CA ARG A 182 -7.12 5.49 -16.42
C ARG A 182 -8.24 4.80 -17.23
N ASN A 183 -9.09 4.06 -16.52
CA ASN A 183 -10.33 3.48 -17.01
C ASN A 183 -11.54 4.17 -16.35
N GLU A 184 -12.75 3.70 -16.63
CA GLU A 184 -14.01 4.34 -16.19
C GLU A 184 -14.68 3.56 -15.03
N PHE A 185 -13.89 3.00 -14.11
CA PHE A 185 -14.44 2.29 -12.96
C PHE A 185 -14.95 3.26 -11.89
N SER A 186 -16.22 3.15 -11.50
CA SER A 186 -16.77 3.92 -10.38
C SER A 186 -16.53 3.27 -9.00
N ALA A 187 -16.24 1.97 -8.99
CA ALA A 187 -15.89 1.19 -7.80
C ALA A 187 -14.83 0.15 -8.16
N VAL A 188 -14.09 -0.35 -7.18
CA VAL A 188 -13.11 -1.42 -7.39
C VAL A 188 -13.81 -2.66 -7.95
N PRO A 189 -13.39 -3.19 -9.10
CA PRO A 189 -14.01 -4.36 -9.71
C PRO A 189 -13.83 -5.62 -8.85
N ASP A 190 -14.79 -6.54 -8.92
CA ASP A 190 -14.71 -7.82 -8.22
C ASP A 190 -13.77 -8.77 -8.96
N ILE A 191 -12.55 -8.85 -8.51
CA ILE A 191 -11.48 -9.69 -9.08
C ILE A 191 -11.10 -10.78 -8.08
N SER A 192 -11.06 -12.02 -8.55
CA SER A 192 -10.55 -13.15 -7.78
C SER A 192 -9.31 -13.74 -8.45
N SER A 193 -8.18 -13.75 -7.73
CA SER A 193 -6.92 -14.32 -8.19
C SER A 193 -6.05 -14.75 -7.01
N SER A 194 -5.45 -15.91 -7.14
CA SER A 194 -4.48 -16.43 -6.17
C SER A 194 -3.03 -16.09 -6.52
N SER A 195 -2.77 -15.50 -7.69
CA SER A 195 -1.43 -15.16 -8.19
C SER A 195 -1.17 -13.66 -8.23
N LEU A 196 -2.20 -12.82 -8.33
CA LEU A 196 -2.06 -11.38 -8.53
C LEU A 196 -1.37 -10.71 -7.32
N ARG A 197 -0.23 -10.07 -7.60
CA ARG A 197 0.60 -9.38 -6.61
C ARG A 197 0.51 -7.87 -6.69
N SER A 198 0.27 -7.32 -7.87
CA SER A 198 0.16 -5.89 -8.09
C SER A 198 -1.10 -5.57 -8.89
N LEU A 199 -1.90 -4.65 -8.36
CA LEU A 199 -3.09 -4.12 -9.01
C LEU A 199 -3.03 -2.60 -9.04
N ASP A 200 -3.05 -2.03 -10.24
CA ASP A 200 -3.10 -0.59 -10.46
C ASP A 200 -4.51 -0.18 -10.94
N LEU A 201 -5.21 0.59 -10.14
CA LEU A 201 -6.51 1.21 -10.39
C LEU A 201 -6.42 2.74 -10.26
N SER A 202 -5.25 3.31 -10.50
CA SER A 202 -5.05 4.75 -10.43
C SER A 202 -5.82 5.50 -11.52
N SER A 203 -6.27 6.70 -11.22
CA SER A 203 -6.98 7.58 -12.18
C SER A 203 -8.24 6.94 -12.80
N CYS A 204 -8.97 6.12 -12.07
CA CYS A 204 -10.15 5.39 -12.56
C CYS A 204 -11.50 6.06 -12.21
N GLN A 205 -11.51 7.24 -11.58
CA GLN A 205 -12.70 7.93 -11.10
C GLN A 205 -13.44 7.18 -9.98
N LEU A 206 -12.74 6.35 -9.21
CA LEU A 206 -13.33 5.61 -8.10
C LEU A 206 -13.90 6.57 -7.05
N LEU A 207 -15.18 6.36 -6.69
CA LEU A 207 -15.87 7.11 -5.65
C LEU A 207 -15.87 6.38 -4.31
N THR A 208 -15.93 5.06 -4.36
CA THR A 208 -16.04 4.20 -3.17
C THR A 208 -15.25 2.92 -3.31
N VAL A 209 -14.85 2.36 -2.19
CA VAL A 209 -14.20 1.05 -2.07
C VAL A 209 -15.03 0.18 -1.12
N SER A 210 -15.32 -1.05 -1.51
CA SER A 210 -15.96 -2.00 -0.60
C SER A 210 -14.97 -2.52 0.46
N PRO A 211 -15.38 -2.79 1.71
CA PRO A 211 -14.50 -3.39 2.72
C PRO A 211 -13.86 -4.72 2.28
N ARG A 212 -14.50 -5.44 1.37
CA ARG A 212 -14.05 -6.73 0.85
C ARG A 212 -13.54 -6.69 -0.59
N ALA A 213 -13.30 -5.51 -1.14
CA ALA A 213 -12.95 -5.32 -2.54
C ALA A 213 -11.76 -6.18 -3.02
N VAL A 214 -10.82 -6.48 -2.14
CA VAL A 214 -9.59 -7.22 -2.48
C VAL A 214 -9.45 -8.56 -1.75
N VAL A 215 -10.49 -9.03 -1.09
CA VAL A 215 -10.46 -10.32 -0.33
C VAL A 215 -10.22 -11.52 -1.26
N GLY A 216 -10.71 -11.46 -2.50
CA GLY A 216 -10.46 -12.46 -3.55
C GLY A 216 -9.02 -12.49 -4.07
N LEU A 217 -8.19 -11.50 -3.74
CA LEU A 217 -6.81 -11.36 -4.19
C LEU A 217 -5.84 -11.85 -3.10
N THR A 218 -5.71 -13.17 -2.97
CA THR A 218 -5.02 -13.78 -1.82
C THR A 218 -3.49 -13.62 -1.82
N ALA A 219 -2.88 -13.18 -2.92
CA ALA A 219 -1.45 -12.93 -3.04
C ALA A 219 -1.11 -11.44 -3.21
N LEU A 220 -2.08 -10.51 -3.09
CA LEU A 220 -1.90 -9.10 -3.39
C LEU A 220 -0.92 -8.44 -2.41
N LEU A 221 0.14 -7.84 -2.95
CA LEU A 221 1.18 -7.14 -2.19
C LEU A 221 1.09 -5.63 -2.37
N ALA A 222 0.73 -5.14 -3.55
CA ALA A 222 0.66 -3.74 -3.89
C ALA A 222 -0.69 -3.39 -4.52
N LEU A 223 -1.33 -2.35 -4.01
CA LEU A 223 -2.58 -1.79 -4.53
C LEU A 223 -2.40 -0.29 -4.73
N ASP A 224 -2.59 0.16 -5.96
CA ASP A 224 -2.60 1.58 -6.31
C ASP A 224 -4.04 2.05 -6.57
N LEU A 225 -4.52 2.95 -5.73
CA LEU A 225 -5.80 3.64 -5.82
C LEU A 225 -5.61 5.16 -5.95
N SER A 226 -4.43 5.60 -6.33
CA SER A 226 -4.08 7.01 -6.43
C SER A 226 -4.88 7.75 -7.51
N MET A 227 -4.94 9.08 -7.40
CA MET A 227 -5.60 9.93 -8.40
C MET A 227 -7.06 9.57 -8.65
N ASN A 228 -7.79 9.18 -7.62
CA ASN A 228 -9.23 8.88 -7.67
C ASN A 228 -10.03 9.94 -6.90
N GLN A 229 -11.30 9.67 -6.61
CA GLN A 229 -12.22 10.59 -5.93
C GLN A 229 -12.71 9.99 -4.60
N LEU A 230 -11.84 9.22 -3.94
CA LEU A 230 -12.18 8.56 -2.68
C LEU A 230 -12.22 9.59 -1.55
N GLU A 231 -13.37 9.71 -0.86
CA GLU A 231 -13.53 10.57 0.31
C GLU A 231 -13.10 9.86 1.60
N PHE A 232 -13.18 8.54 1.64
CA PHE A 232 -12.77 7.71 2.76
C PHE A 232 -12.38 6.30 2.30
N LEU A 233 -11.57 5.62 3.08
CA LEU A 233 -11.39 4.17 3.01
C LEU A 233 -12.34 3.54 4.06
N PRO A 234 -13.12 2.52 3.70
CA PRO A 234 -14.08 1.94 4.64
C PRO A 234 -13.37 1.24 5.78
N ASP A 235 -13.97 1.30 6.97
CA ASP A 235 -13.52 0.52 8.12
C ASP A 235 -13.45 -0.97 7.77
N HIS A 236 -12.45 -1.64 8.32
CA HIS A 236 -12.21 -3.05 8.07
C HIS A 236 -11.95 -3.41 6.60
N PHE A 237 -11.40 -2.47 5.82
CA PHE A 237 -10.82 -2.82 4.52
C PHE A 237 -9.77 -3.89 4.72
N SER A 238 -9.98 -5.07 4.13
CA SER A 238 -9.28 -6.29 4.54
C SER A 238 -8.43 -6.89 3.46
N SER A 239 -7.16 -7.12 3.78
CA SER A 239 -6.23 -7.94 3.01
C SER A 239 -5.18 -8.57 3.94
N GLY A 240 -5.03 -9.89 3.86
CA GLY A 240 -4.03 -10.61 4.67
C GLY A 240 -2.59 -10.48 4.18
N THR A 241 -2.36 -9.92 2.99
CA THR A 241 -1.05 -9.93 2.32
C THR A 241 -0.58 -8.55 1.88
N LEU A 242 -1.46 -7.54 1.85
CA LEU A 242 -1.16 -6.21 1.33
C LEU A 242 -0.03 -5.53 2.12
N GLN A 243 1.01 -5.13 1.42
CA GLN A 243 2.18 -4.44 1.97
C GLN A 243 2.28 -2.98 1.54
N GLN A 244 1.78 -2.64 0.36
CA GLN A 244 1.83 -1.30 -0.19
C GLN A 244 0.44 -0.85 -0.61
N LEU A 245 0.02 0.30 -0.09
CA LEU A 245 -1.25 0.93 -0.43
C LEU A 245 -0.99 2.39 -0.82
N ASP A 246 -1.33 2.74 -2.05
CA ASP A 246 -1.29 4.11 -2.52
C ASP A 246 -2.71 4.68 -2.59
N LEU A 247 -2.99 5.68 -1.78
CA LEU A 247 -4.22 6.47 -1.73
C LEU A 247 -3.95 7.93 -2.06
N SER A 248 -2.78 8.24 -2.64
CA SER A 248 -2.39 9.62 -2.92
C SER A 248 -3.32 10.28 -3.94
N TYR A 249 -3.44 11.61 -3.82
CA TYR A 249 -4.26 12.42 -4.71
C TYR A 249 -5.73 11.95 -4.80
N ASN A 250 -6.32 11.74 -3.63
CA ASN A 250 -7.74 11.50 -3.43
C ASN A 250 -8.35 12.66 -2.62
N ALA A 251 -9.57 12.48 -2.11
CA ALA A 251 -10.25 13.44 -1.25
C ALA A 251 -10.41 12.93 0.20
N VAL A 252 -9.54 12.00 0.62
CA VAL A 252 -9.62 11.40 1.97
C VAL A 252 -9.33 12.48 3.01
N SER A 253 -10.27 12.63 3.97
CA SER A 253 -10.20 13.69 4.98
C SER A 253 -10.06 13.19 6.40
N ASP A 254 -10.40 11.93 6.67
CA ASP A 254 -10.39 11.34 8.00
C ASP A 254 -10.01 9.86 7.98
N LEU A 255 -9.46 9.38 9.10
CA LEU A 255 -9.10 7.99 9.37
C LEU A 255 -9.59 7.59 10.74
N THR A 256 -10.21 6.42 10.85
CA THR A 256 -10.61 5.82 12.12
C THR A 256 -9.60 4.79 12.60
N ASP A 257 -9.67 4.39 13.86
CA ASP A 257 -8.85 3.31 14.42
C ASP A 257 -9.07 1.94 13.73
N HIS A 258 -10.14 1.84 12.94
CA HIS A 258 -10.52 0.61 12.23
C HIS A 258 -10.17 0.62 10.75
N THR A 259 -9.76 1.75 10.20
CA THR A 259 -9.48 1.91 8.76
C THR A 259 -8.42 0.91 8.27
N PHE A 260 -7.28 0.80 8.96
CA PHE A 260 -6.19 -0.10 8.59
C PHE A 260 -6.07 -1.33 9.50
N SER A 261 -7.03 -1.55 10.40
CA SER A 261 -6.96 -2.63 11.40
C SER A 261 -6.89 -4.03 10.81
N SER A 262 -7.43 -4.23 9.60
CA SER A 262 -7.44 -5.52 8.89
C SER A 262 -6.35 -5.64 7.81
N LEU A 263 -5.28 -4.84 7.92
CA LEU A 263 -4.09 -4.85 7.04
C LEU A 263 -2.81 -5.15 7.84
N PRO A 264 -2.64 -6.35 8.40
CA PRO A 264 -1.56 -6.64 9.36
C PRO A 264 -0.15 -6.53 8.77
N HIS A 265 0.01 -6.65 7.45
CA HIS A 265 1.30 -6.60 6.76
C HIS A 265 1.60 -5.27 6.07
N LEU A 266 0.77 -4.24 6.27
CA LEU A 266 0.96 -2.93 5.67
C LEU A 266 2.31 -2.34 6.07
N ALA A 267 3.16 -2.06 5.08
CA ALA A 267 4.52 -1.56 5.25
C ALA A 267 4.74 -0.16 4.67
N VAL A 268 4.06 0.16 3.58
CA VAL A 268 4.13 1.45 2.88
C VAL A 268 2.72 1.96 2.65
N LEU A 269 2.45 3.19 3.11
CA LEU A 269 1.18 3.87 2.92
C LEU A 269 1.42 5.26 2.35
N ASP A 270 0.80 5.54 1.20
CA ASP A 270 0.87 6.86 0.57
C ASP A 270 -0.47 7.59 0.71
N LEU A 271 -0.47 8.71 1.42
CA LEU A 271 -1.61 9.59 1.67
C LEU A 271 -1.35 11.02 1.17
N ARG A 272 -0.39 11.20 0.28
CA ARG A 272 -0.06 12.52 -0.28
C ARG A 272 -1.24 13.12 -1.04
N GLY A 273 -1.34 14.47 -0.99
CA GLY A 273 -2.31 15.19 -1.81
C GLY A 273 -3.77 14.85 -1.51
N ASN A 274 -4.10 14.58 -0.25
CA ASN A 274 -5.46 14.37 0.24
C ASN A 274 -5.98 15.62 0.97
N ASP A 275 -7.15 15.53 1.59
CA ASP A 275 -7.82 16.64 2.25
C ASP A 275 -7.73 16.61 3.79
N PHE A 276 -6.75 15.90 4.35
CA PHE A 276 -6.55 15.87 5.80
C PHE A 276 -6.31 17.27 6.36
N ARG A 277 -7.10 17.66 7.36
CA ARG A 277 -6.97 18.91 8.11
C ARG A 277 -6.49 18.64 9.51
N ASP A 278 -7.16 17.75 10.19
CA ASP A 278 -6.80 17.34 11.53
C ASP A 278 -5.83 16.16 11.49
N VAL A 279 -4.92 16.15 12.43
CA VAL A 279 -3.96 15.07 12.54
C VAL A 279 -4.64 13.89 13.22
N PHE A 280 -4.60 12.77 12.56
CA PHE A 280 -5.14 11.50 13.07
C PHE A 280 -4.35 10.99 14.27
N PRO A 281 -4.98 10.32 15.24
CA PRO A 281 -4.27 9.72 16.38
C PRO A 281 -3.38 8.56 15.91
N THR A 282 -2.27 8.35 16.60
CA THR A 282 -1.32 7.25 16.28
C THR A 282 -1.92 5.86 16.46
N SER A 283 -3.03 5.74 17.20
CA SER A 283 -3.82 4.51 17.37
C SER A 283 -4.34 3.93 16.05
N VAL A 284 -4.54 4.76 15.02
CA VAL A 284 -4.93 4.34 13.65
C VAL A 284 -3.98 3.25 13.11
N PHE A 285 -2.69 3.30 13.49
CA PHE A 285 -1.68 2.35 13.04
C PHE A 285 -1.32 1.27 14.08
N ALA A 286 -2.08 1.13 15.14
CA ALA A 286 -1.78 0.16 16.20
C ALA A 286 -1.74 -1.30 15.71
N SER A 287 -2.53 -1.62 14.68
CA SER A 287 -2.58 -2.95 14.07
C SER A 287 -1.57 -3.17 12.94
N ASN A 288 -0.69 -2.19 12.64
CA ASN A 288 0.23 -2.22 11.51
C ASN A 288 1.70 -2.20 11.97
N PRO A 289 2.21 -3.26 12.61
CA PRO A 289 3.56 -3.27 13.21
C PRO A 289 4.69 -3.17 12.17
N PHE A 290 4.41 -3.49 10.91
CA PHE A 290 5.39 -3.44 9.81
C PHE A 290 5.40 -2.10 9.07
N LEU A 291 4.57 -1.12 9.47
CA LEU A 291 4.53 0.19 8.83
C LEU A 291 5.86 0.93 9.03
N ARG A 292 6.60 1.06 7.92
CA ARG A 292 7.93 1.68 7.87
C ARG A 292 7.97 2.97 7.07
N GLU A 293 7.02 3.18 6.18
CA GLU A 293 6.98 4.36 5.32
C GLU A 293 5.55 4.90 5.23
N LEU A 294 5.40 6.19 5.56
CA LEU A 294 4.16 6.94 5.49
C LEU A 294 4.41 8.26 4.76
N ARG A 295 3.70 8.50 3.66
CA ARG A 295 3.84 9.71 2.84
C ARG A 295 2.64 10.59 3.04
N LEU A 296 2.86 11.83 3.53
CA LEU A 296 1.81 12.75 3.98
C LEU A 296 1.84 14.14 3.31
N LYS A 297 2.78 14.36 2.39
CA LYS A 297 2.98 15.65 1.73
C LYS A 297 1.73 16.11 0.97
N GLY A 298 1.45 17.42 0.99
CA GLY A 298 0.39 18.01 0.16
C GLY A 298 -1.00 17.91 0.76
N ASN A 299 -1.13 17.61 2.05
CA ASN A 299 -2.37 17.70 2.80
C ASN A 299 -2.60 19.12 3.36
N ARG A 300 -3.78 19.41 3.91
CA ARG A 300 -4.20 20.73 4.40
C ARG A 300 -4.12 20.84 5.91
N TRP A 301 -3.02 20.41 6.53
CA TRP A 301 -2.86 20.30 7.97
C TRP A 301 -3.16 21.61 8.70
N SER A 302 -4.01 21.54 9.72
CA SER A 302 -4.29 22.61 10.64
C SER A 302 -3.34 22.53 11.84
N CYS A 303 -2.60 23.60 12.08
CA CYS A 303 -1.71 23.75 13.23
C CYS A 303 -2.29 24.76 14.23
N ASP A 304 -3.62 24.80 14.37
CA ASP A 304 -4.31 25.70 15.27
C ASP A 304 -4.12 25.30 16.72
N GLY A 305 -3.60 26.21 17.54
CA GLY A 305 -3.51 26.07 18.98
C GLY A 305 -2.58 24.95 19.44
N PHE A 306 -2.68 24.60 20.73
CA PHE A 306 -1.99 23.45 21.31
C PHE A 306 -2.73 22.16 20.94
N ASN A 307 -2.29 21.51 19.87
CA ASN A 307 -2.81 20.20 19.49
C ASN A 307 -1.82 19.11 19.93
N LEU A 308 -2.14 18.45 21.03
CA LEU A 308 -1.33 17.35 21.58
C LEU A 308 -1.16 16.21 20.56
N ASN A 309 -2.22 15.91 19.79
CA ASN A 309 -2.16 14.86 18.77
C ASN A 309 -1.16 15.19 17.67
N LEU A 310 -1.04 16.46 17.27
CA LEU A 310 -0.03 16.87 16.28
C LEU A 310 1.39 16.59 16.80
N PHE A 311 1.67 16.90 18.06
CA PHE A 311 2.98 16.64 18.67
C PHE A 311 3.26 15.14 18.78
N ILE A 312 2.32 14.35 19.32
CA ILE A 312 2.46 12.90 19.47
C ILE A 312 2.65 12.23 18.09
N THR A 313 1.87 12.65 17.11
CA THR A 313 1.98 12.10 15.76
C THR A 313 3.28 12.51 15.10
N TYR A 314 3.74 13.75 15.27
CA TYR A 314 5.05 14.18 14.78
C TYR A 314 6.18 13.33 15.38
N GLU A 315 6.18 13.11 16.70
CA GLU A 315 7.15 12.26 17.37
C GLU A 315 7.10 10.82 16.87
N TYR A 316 5.90 10.25 16.70
CA TYR A 316 5.70 8.90 16.14
C TYR A 316 6.28 8.76 14.72
N LEU A 317 6.11 9.79 13.88
CA LEU A 317 6.56 9.78 12.49
C LEU A 317 8.09 9.97 12.37
N THR A 318 8.69 10.73 13.27
CA THR A 318 10.11 11.15 13.20
C THR A 318 11.03 10.34 14.08
N ARG A 319 10.49 9.58 15.04
CA ARG A 319 11.27 8.69 15.93
C ARG A 319 11.93 7.59 15.11
N GLU A 320 13.18 7.27 15.45
CA GLU A 320 13.96 6.25 14.76
C GLU A 320 13.41 4.83 14.95
N PRO A 321 13.30 4.04 13.86
CA PRO A 321 13.48 4.46 12.48
C PRO A 321 12.32 5.37 11.99
N PRO A 322 12.65 6.53 11.35
CA PRO A 322 11.63 7.48 10.94
C PRO A 322 10.72 6.85 9.87
N LYS A 323 9.41 7.10 10.00
CA LYS A 323 8.40 6.61 9.04
C LYS A 323 8.18 7.58 7.89
N VAL A 324 8.61 8.82 8.01
CA VAL A 324 8.53 9.86 6.99
C VAL A 324 9.93 10.17 6.48
N ALA A 325 10.16 10.01 5.19
CA ALA A 325 11.46 10.21 4.56
C ALA A 325 11.94 11.67 4.61
N ASP A 326 11.00 12.63 4.49
CA ASP A 326 11.28 14.05 4.56
C ASP A 326 10.37 14.74 5.59
N GLN A 327 10.91 15.02 6.76
CA GLN A 327 10.20 15.70 7.85
C GLN A 327 9.76 17.12 7.46
N ARG A 328 10.48 17.77 6.54
CA ARG A 328 10.13 19.11 6.02
C ARG A 328 8.91 19.08 5.11
N SER A 329 8.46 17.91 4.68
CA SER A 329 7.23 17.76 3.90
C SER A 329 5.95 17.89 4.73
N LEU A 330 6.06 17.83 6.07
CA LEU A 330 4.97 18.05 7.01
C LEU A 330 4.80 19.56 7.23
N VAL A 331 3.95 20.18 6.43
CA VAL A 331 3.79 21.64 6.38
C VAL A 331 2.37 22.00 6.82
N CYS A 332 2.26 23.04 7.66
CA CYS A 332 0.98 23.61 8.08
C CYS A 332 0.31 24.35 6.91
N TYR A 333 -0.98 24.16 6.74
CA TYR A 333 -1.81 24.91 5.81
C TYR A 333 -2.51 26.09 6.50
N SER A 334 -2.98 25.89 7.73
CA SER A 334 -3.65 26.88 8.57
C SER A 334 -3.11 26.86 10.00
N PRO A 335 -3.29 27.94 10.79
CA PRO A 335 -3.75 29.27 10.41
C PRO A 335 -2.71 30.05 9.61
N PHE A 336 -3.10 31.22 9.11
CA PHE A 336 -2.28 32.03 8.21
C PHE A 336 -0.90 32.42 8.78
N ASN A 337 -0.80 32.64 10.09
CA ASN A 337 0.46 33.01 10.76
C ASN A 337 1.52 31.91 10.77
N VAL A 338 1.14 30.66 10.63
CA VAL A 338 2.04 29.48 10.56
C VAL A 338 1.92 28.72 9.24
N SER A 339 1.11 29.22 8.33
CA SER A 339 0.96 28.61 6.99
C SER A 339 2.31 28.53 6.29
N GLN A 340 2.57 27.40 5.64
CA GLN A 340 3.82 27.05 4.95
C GLN A 340 5.03 26.77 5.87
N LEU A 341 4.88 26.90 7.18
CA LEU A 341 5.90 26.42 8.11
C LEU A 341 5.82 24.90 8.28
N SER A 342 6.96 24.27 8.54
CA SER A 342 6.96 22.88 8.96
C SER A 342 6.25 22.73 10.32
N TRP A 343 5.73 21.55 10.63
CA TRP A 343 5.12 21.27 11.93
C TRP A 343 6.06 21.61 13.10
N GLN A 344 7.35 21.36 12.94
CA GLN A 344 8.36 21.69 13.94
C GLN A 344 8.53 23.20 14.11
N GLU A 345 8.63 23.94 13.02
CA GLU A 345 8.77 25.40 13.05
C GLU A 345 7.51 26.08 13.61
N ALA A 346 6.33 25.60 13.20
CA ALA A 346 5.05 26.07 13.75
C ALA A 346 4.95 25.81 15.24
N TYR A 347 5.41 24.66 15.73
CA TYR A 347 5.47 24.33 17.14
C TYR A 347 6.39 25.30 17.93
N ILE A 348 7.61 25.51 17.47
CA ILE A 348 8.56 26.42 18.09
C ILE A 348 7.98 27.86 18.14
N GLN A 349 7.33 28.29 17.06
CA GLN A 349 6.81 29.66 16.98
C GLN A 349 5.55 29.88 17.80
N THR A 350 4.67 28.89 17.95
CA THR A 350 3.37 29.06 18.60
C THR A 350 3.27 28.47 19.99
N TRP A 351 4.02 27.40 20.28
CA TRP A 351 3.88 26.61 21.53
C TRP A 351 5.11 26.66 22.41
N HIS A 352 6.26 27.03 21.89
CA HIS A 352 7.42 27.42 22.66
C HIS A 352 7.61 28.92 22.53
N PRO A 353 7.02 29.74 23.43
CA PRO A 353 7.38 31.15 23.48
C PRO A 353 8.87 31.23 23.69
N SER A 354 9.58 31.84 22.74
CA SER A 354 11.02 32.04 22.76
C SER A 354 11.54 32.36 24.16
N GLU A 355 12.72 31.87 24.52
CA GLU A 355 13.45 31.93 25.80
C GLU A 355 13.44 33.29 26.51
N GLY A 356 12.90 34.34 25.93
CA GLY A 356 12.74 35.67 26.54
C GLY A 356 11.71 35.74 27.68
N TYR A 357 10.76 34.82 27.79
CA TYR A 357 9.75 34.81 28.85
C TYR A 357 10.20 34.03 30.09
N ASP A 358 11.05 33.02 29.93
CA ASP A 358 11.44 32.15 31.03
C ASP A 358 12.39 32.84 32.03
N THR A 359 13.29 33.70 31.58
CA THR A 359 14.21 34.43 32.48
C THR A 359 13.44 35.45 33.32
N PHE A 360 12.45 36.15 32.75
CA PHE A 360 11.64 37.10 33.51
C PHE A 360 10.69 36.40 34.50
N SER A 361 10.11 35.30 34.12
CA SER A 361 9.24 34.49 34.98
C SER A 361 10.03 33.83 36.12
N MET A 362 11.21 33.27 35.84
CA MET A 362 12.08 32.69 36.87
C MET A 362 12.66 33.76 37.82
N VAL A 363 13.03 34.91 37.29
CA VAL A 363 13.48 36.04 38.14
C VAL A 363 12.35 36.56 39.02
N ALA A 364 11.13 36.71 38.47
CA ALA A 364 9.95 37.11 39.25
C ALA A 364 9.60 36.08 40.36
N LEU A 365 9.70 34.80 40.05
CA LEU A 365 9.44 33.72 41.00
C LEU A 365 10.53 33.71 42.11
N MET A 366 11.79 33.85 41.75
CA MET A 366 12.91 33.95 42.71
C MET A 366 12.76 35.17 43.62
N ILE A 367 12.39 36.35 43.06
CA ILE A 367 12.12 37.56 43.85
C ILE A 367 10.94 37.33 44.80
N GLY A 368 9.86 36.70 44.33
CA GLY A 368 8.68 36.36 45.13
C GLY A 368 9.02 35.44 46.31
N VAL A 369 9.87 34.42 46.10
CA VAL A 369 10.35 33.51 47.15
C VAL A 369 11.21 34.27 48.17
N ILE A 370 12.16 35.11 47.72
CA ILE A 370 13.01 35.90 48.60
C ILE A 370 12.18 36.84 49.47
N ILE A 371 11.23 37.57 48.86
CA ILE A 371 10.31 38.44 49.58
C ILE A 371 9.49 37.63 50.61
N GLY A 372 8.99 36.47 50.23
CA GLY A 372 8.24 35.57 51.11
C GLY A 372 9.07 35.12 52.32
N VAL A 373 10.32 34.72 52.12
CA VAL A 373 11.24 34.31 53.20
C VAL A 373 11.59 35.49 54.13
N VAL A 374 11.80 36.67 53.55
CA VAL A 374 12.08 37.88 54.36
C VAL A 374 10.87 38.27 55.21
N LEU A 375 9.67 38.28 54.65
CA LEU A 375 8.43 38.59 55.39
C LEU A 375 8.14 37.57 56.47
N THR A 376 8.28 36.28 56.19
CA THR A 376 8.06 35.23 57.21
C THR A 376 9.12 35.32 58.31
N SER A 377 10.38 35.61 58.00
CA SER A 377 11.42 35.83 58.98
C SER A 377 11.16 37.07 59.85
N ALA A 378 10.67 38.16 59.25
CA ALA A 378 10.32 39.36 59.98
C ALA A 378 9.12 39.14 60.94
N VAL A 379 8.06 38.41 60.45
CA VAL A 379 6.91 38.04 61.28
C VAL A 379 7.32 37.13 62.43
N CYS A 380 8.16 36.12 62.19
CA CYS A 380 8.66 35.24 63.25
C CYS A 380 9.51 36.01 64.28
N ARG A 381 10.38 36.95 63.86
CA ARG A 381 11.13 37.81 64.81
C ARG A 381 10.20 38.75 65.60
N GLY A 382 9.16 39.29 64.94
CA GLY A 382 8.15 40.09 65.60
C GLY A 382 7.41 39.33 66.68
N LEU A 383 6.96 38.12 66.34
CA LEU A 383 6.27 37.22 67.29
C LEU A 383 7.20 36.78 68.47
N MET A 384 8.48 36.52 68.17
CA MET A 384 9.45 36.21 69.22
C MET A 384 9.75 37.40 70.10
N ALA A 385 9.74 38.64 69.56
CA ALA A 385 9.91 39.86 70.36
C ALA A 385 8.70 40.15 71.25
N LEU A 386 7.52 39.87 70.79
CA LEU A 386 6.29 39.99 71.59
C LEU A 386 6.19 38.96 72.73
N ASN A 387 6.70 37.74 72.45
CA ASN A 387 6.71 36.69 73.51
C ASN A 387 7.81 36.84 74.56
N ARG A 388 8.70 37.86 74.43
CA ARG A 388 9.84 38.13 75.33
C ARG A 388 9.51 39.14 76.44
N SER A 389 8.27 39.64 76.46
CA SER A 389 7.86 40.69 77.45
C SER A 389 7.10 40.17 78.66
N GLU A 390 7.03 38.88 78.93
CA GLU A 390 6.44 38.34 80.16
C GLU A 390 7.34 37.31 80.83
N ASP A 391 8.39 37.80 81.56
CA ASP A 391 9.05 37.02 82.59
C ASP A 391 8.60 37.58 83.94
N PRO A 392 7.91 36.82 84.81
CA PRO A 392 7.74 37.18 86.23
C PRO A 392 8.90 36.63 87.05
N PRO A 393 9.22 37.26 88.24
CA PRO A 393 10.43 37.03 88.98
C PRO A 393 10.46 35.69 89.70
N ALA A 394 11.67 35.23 89.87
CA ALA A 394 12.10 34.00 90.56
C ALA A 394 11.59 33.89 91.99
N SER A 395 11.06 32.75 92.37
CA SER A 395 11.00 32.27 93.71
C SER A 395 11.51 30.85 93.83
N SER A 396 12.54 30.70 94.68
CA SER A 396 13.18 29.44 95.05
C SER A 396 12.24 28.49 95.78
N ASN A 397 12.28 27.18 95.49
CA ASN A 397 12.65 26.17 96.50
C ASN A 397 12.58 24.75 95.92
N ASN A 398 13.67 24.06 96.07
CA ASN A 398 13.88 22.64 96.26
C ASN A 398 12.69 21.69 96.27
N VAL A 399 12.79 20.57 95.54
CA VAL A 399 12.99 19.24 96.12
C VAL A 399 12.85 18.19 94.98
N ALA A 400 13.72 17.20 95.10
CA ALA A 400 13.97 16.06 94.26
C ALA A 400 12.70 15.21 93.89
N GLY A 401 12.81 14.58 92.75
CA GLY A 401 11.93 13.48 92.40
C GLY A 401 12.18 13.03 90.94
N GLU A 402 13.02 12.03 90.80
CA GLU A 402 13.14 11.24 89.55
C GLU A 402 11.77 10.68 89.10
N THR A 403 11.43 10.90 87.90
CA THR A 403 10.80 9.84 87.08
C THR A 403 10.94 10.13 85.56
N ARG A 404 11.67 9.24 84.92
CA ARG A 404 11.74 9.14 83.48
C ARG A 404 10.37 8.91 82.92
N LEU A 405 9.92 9.77 82.03
CA LEU A 405 8.94 9.42 81.03
C LEU A 405 9.39 10.00 79.66
N SER A 406 9.84 9.08 78.85
CA SER A 406 10.21 9.33 77.48
C SER A 406 8.92 9.68 76.68
N GLU A 407 8.71 10.94 76.36
CA GLU A 407 7.74 11.33 75.38
C GLU A 407 8.31 11.14 73.99
N ARG A 408 7.73 10.16 73.35
CA ARG A 408 7.89 9.82 71.97
C ARG A 408 7.30 10.95 71.11
N VAL A 409 8.13 11.78 70.51
CA VAL A 409 7.71 12.68 69.46
C VAL A 409 7.42 11.79 68.23
N GLU A 410 6.12 11.53 67.99
CA GLU A 410 5.67 10.96 66.72
C GLU A 410 5.87 12.02 65.61
N SER A 411 6.96 11.88 64.90
CA SER A 411 7.09 12.50 63.57
C SER A 411 6.04 11.88 62.66
N VAL A 412 5.05 12.65 62.28
CA VAL A 412 4.13 12.31 61.18
C VAL A 412 4.98 12.34 59.92
N VAL A 413 5.51 11.18 59.56
CA VAL A 413 6.08 10.93 58.22
C VAL A 413 4.87 10.80 57.29
N LEU A 414 4.63 11.83 56.51
CA LEU A 414 3.82 11.72 55.30
C LEU A 414 4.46 10.63 54.42
N ARG A 415 3.92 9.42 54.48
CA ARG A 415 4.23 8.37 53.53
C ARG A 415 3.65 8.82 52.21
N ILE A 416 4.47 9.37 51.34
CA ILE A 416 4.26 9.38 49.89
C ILE A 416 4.23 7.91 49.49
N PRO A 417 3.19 7.40 48.88
CA PRO A 417 3.19 6.03 48.39
C PRO A 417 4.38 5.89 47.44
N LEU A 418 5.28 5.00 47.77
CA LEU A 418 6.34 4.56 46.88
C LEU A 418 5.71 4.02 45.61
N ARG A 419 6.25 4.43 44.52
CA ARG A 419 5.87 4.19 43.12
C ARG A 419 6.01 2.71 42.68
N GLU A 420 5.71 1.77 43.58
CA GLU A 420 5.95 0.33 43.35
C GLU A 420 4.82 -0.35 42.56
N ASP A 421 3.68 0.32 42.33
CA ASP A 421 2.51 -0.26 41.63
C ASP A 421 2.25 0.28 40.23
N LEU A 422 3.16 1.08 39.65
CA LEU A 422 3.08 1.51 38.27
C LEU A 422 4.07 0.70 37.45
N PRO A 423 3.67 0.19 36.28
CA PRO A 423 4.61 -0.48 35.37
C PRO A 423 5.79 0.47 35.07
N PRO A 424 7.02 -0.05 35.01
CA PRO A 424 8.20 0.76 34.76
C PRO A 424 8.07 1.53 33.46
N THR A 425 8.52 2.77 33.43
CA THR A 425 8.64 3.52 32.19
C THR A 425 9.60 2.80 31.25
N TYR A 426 9.48 3.02 29.95
CA TYR A 426 10.30 2.36 28.94
C TYR A 426 11.81 2.51 29.21
N ASP A 427 12.25 3.67 29.71
CA ASP A 427 13.65 3.94 30.07
C ASP A 427 14.08 3.19 31.32
N GLU A 428 13.20 3.01 32.29
CA GLU A 428 13.47 2.17 33.49
C GLU A 428 13.53 0.68 33.10
N ALA A 429 12.71 0.23 32.13
CA ALA A 429 12.76 -1.14 31.63
C ALA A 429 14.07 -1.44 30.86
N LEU A 430 14.67 -0.45 30.21
CA LEU A 430 15.96 -0.58 29.51
C LEU A 430 17.17 -0.63 30.50
N LEU A 431 17.02 -0.07 31.68
CA LEU A 431 18.08 -0.06 32.73
C LEU A 431 17.99 -1.27 33.66
N MET A 432 16.92 -2.06 33.62
CA MET A 432 16.86 -3.30 34.38
C MET A 432 17.89 -4.30 33.86
N PRO A 433 18.72 -4.91 34.70
CA PRO A 433 19.62 -5.95 34.29
C PRO A 433 18.76 -7.09 33.69
N ARG A 434 19.07 -7.46 32.43
CA ARG A 434 18.44 -8.61 31.77
C ARG A 434 18.68 -9.82 32.69
N LEU A 435 17.63 -10.23 33.38
CA LEU A 435 17.59 -11.55 33.99
C LEU A 435 17.67 -12.52 32.81
N ASN A 436 18.83 -13.13 32.64
CA ASN A 436 19.04 -14.28 31.76
C ASN A 436 18.14 -15.39 32.24
N ALA A 437 16.89 -15.38 31.78
CA ALA A 437 16.10 -16.59 31.72
C ALA A 437 16.70 -17.40 30.56
N SER A 438 17.57 -18.33 30.90
CA SER A 438 17.96 -19.42 30.04
C SER A 438 16.67 -20.15 29.65
N PHE A 439 16.18 -19.88 28.45
CA PHE A 439 15.25 -20.77 27.79
C PHE A 439 16.01 -22.06 27.51
N HIS A 440 15.74 -23.06 28.31
CA HIS A 440 16.09 -24.43 27.99
C HIS A 440 15.54 -24.75 26.62
N SER A 441 16.45 -25.09 25.73
CA SER A 441 16.24 -25.66 24.43
C SER A 441 15.05 -26.62 24.40
N LEU A 442 14.11 -26.36 23.52
CA LEU A 442 13.18 -27.35 23.02
C LEU A 442 14.02 -28.50 22.37
N PRO A 443 13.73 -29.78 22.61
CA PRO A 443 14.47 -30.85 22.01
C PRO A 443 14.27 -30.87 20.49
N ASP A 444 15.38 -31.06 19.80
CA ASP A 444 15.45 -31.33 18.37
C ASP A 444 14.49 -32.45 17.97
N PHE A 445 13.60 -32.14 17.03
CA PHE A 445 12.88 -33.21 16.31
C PHE A 445 13.87 -33.88 15.35
N VAL A 446 14.33 -35.04 15.74
CA VAL A 446 15.04 -35.95 14.87
C VAL A 446 13.98 -36.67 14.01
N ASP A 447 14.20 -36.62 12.70
CA ASP A 447 13.47 -37.41 11.69
C ASP A 447 13.59 -38.91 12.01
N GLU A 448 12.46 -39.58 12.24
CA GLU A 448 12.36 -41.03 12.11
C GLU A 448 11.23 -41.39 11.15
N GLU A 449 11.61 -42.13 10.14
CA GLU A 449 10.79 -42.74 9.09
C GLU A 449 9.82 -43.83 9.66
N PRO A 450 8.84 -44.26 8.86
CA PRO A 450 7.61 -44.87 9.34
C PRO A 450 7.70 -46.38 9.50
N LEU A 451 7.21 -46.91 10.58
CA LEU A 451 6.85 -48.33 10.72
C LEU A 451 5.36 -48.51 10.89
N ALA A 452 4.84 -49.32 10.00
CA ALA A 452 3.47 -49.76 9.88
C ALA A 452 2.92 -50.48 11.15
N GLY A 453 1.64 -50.21 11.43
CA GLY A 453 0.83 -51.30 11.96
C GLY A 453 -0.06 -51.01 13.15
N ARG A 454 -1.33 -51.23 12.91
CA ARG A 454 -2.43 -51.73 13.77
C ARG A 454 -3.38 -50.73 14.43
N PHE A 455 -4.55 -50.71 13.80
CA PHE A 455 -5.89 -50.69 14.37
C PHE A 455 -6.04 -50.66 15.91
N ARG A 456 -6.80 -49.68 16.41
CA ARG A 456 -7.91 -49.96 17.37
C ARG A 456 -8.99 -48.89 17.30
N ARG A 457 -10.20 -49.37 17.01
CA ARG A 457 -11.49 -48.66 17.21
C ARG A 457 -11.77 -48.47 18.70
N SER A 458 -12.38 -47.35 19.05
CA SER A 458 -13.49 -47.30 20.05
C SER A 458 -14.11 -45.89 19.96
N ARG A 459 -15.29 -45.84 19.56
CA ARG A 459 -16.62 -45.83 20.19
C ARG A 459 -17.14 -44.41 20.36
N SER A 460 -18.17 -44.20 19.56
CA SER A 460 -19.21 -43.17 19.68
C SER A 460 -19.97 -43.24 21.00
N ILE A 461 -20.34 -42.10 21.54
CA ILE A 461 -21.50 -41.88 22.44
C ILE A 461 -21.94 -40.47 22.02
N GLY A 462 -23.14 -40.15 21.67
CA GLY A 462 -24.45 -40.70 21.78
C GLY A 462 -25.39 -39.51 21.62
N ASP A 463 -26.38 -39.68 20.82
CA ASP A 463 -27.52 -38.81 20.59
C ASP A 463 -28.15 -38.24 21.87
N LEU A 464 -28.62 -37.01 21.77
CA LEU A 464 -29.77 -36.54 22.52
C LEU A 464 -30.63 -35.59 21.65
N ALA A 465 -31.70 -36.15 21.29
CA ALA A 465 -33.00 -35.81 20.78
C ALA A 465 -33.47 -34.35 20.84
N GLU A 466 -34.11 -33.98 19.76
CA GLU A 466 -35.14 -32.93 19.62
C GLU A 466 -36.33 -33.12 20.58
N PRO A 467 -37.14 -32.05 20.79
CA PRO A 467 -38.45 -32.11 20.13
C PRO A 467 -38.92 -30.81 19.50
N ARG A 468 -39.52 -30.95 18.33
CA ARG A 468 -40.48 -29.98 17.75
C ARG A 468 -41.79 -29.97 18.51
N PRO A 469 -42.59 -28.89 18.43
CA PRO A 469 -44.01 -29.02 18.21
C PRO A 469 -44.55 -28.25 17.01
N ARG A 470 -45.61 -28.81 16.54
CA ARG A 470 -46.46 -28.54 15.40
C ARG A 470 -47.24 -27.23 15.45
N GLY A 471 -47.41 -26.61 14.30
CA GLY A 471 -48.73 -26.42 13.70
C GLY A 471 -49.48 -25.15 14.05
N GLY A 472 -49.85 -24.37 13.03
CA GLY A 472 -50.88 -23.36 13.12
C GLY A 472 -50.93 -22.48 11.87
N ASP A 473 -51.82 -22.85 10.98
CA ASP A 473 -52.35 -22.08 9.85
C ASP A 473 -52.78 -20.65 10.19
N ARG A 474 -52.54 -19.69 9.27
CA ARG A 474 -53.58 -18.88 8.60
C ARG A 474 -53.08 -17.60 7.91
N ARG A 475 -53.38 -17.58 6.59
CA ARG A 475 -53.91 -16.48 5.77
C ARG A 475 -53.09 -15.20 5.52
N SER A 476 -52.71 -15.14 4.27
CA SER A 476 -52.67 -14.01 3.31
C SER A 476 -53.31 -12.68 3.71
N VAL A 477 -52.58 -11.59 3.55
CA VAL A 477 -53.13 -10.33 3.03
C VAL A 477 -52.06 -9.68 2.14
N ARG A 478 -52.31 -9.63 0.84
CA ARG A 478 -51.67 -8.72 -0.12
C ARG A 478 -52.09 -7.29 0.23
N ARG A 479 -51.15 -6.36 0.31
CA ARG A 479 -51.40 -4.93 0.06
C ARG A 479 -50.40 -4.43 -0.99
N THR A 480 -50.89 -4.22 -2.13
CA THR A 480 -50.36 -3.42 -3.22
C THR A 480 -50.44 -1.95 -2.79
N VAL A 481 -49.34 -1.22 -2.87
CA VAL A 481 -49.37 0.24 -2.84
C VAL A 481 -48.76 0.72 -4.14
N GLN A 482 -49.61 1.25 -5.03
CA GLN A 482 -49.26 2.12 -6.15
C GLN A 482 -48.85 3.48 -5.58
N ILE A 483 -47.76 4.03 -6.06
CA ILE A 483 -47.44 5.46 -5.93
C ILE A 483 -47.32 5.99 -7.35
N SER A 484 -48.21 6.92 -7.69
CA SER A 484 -48.22 7.68 -8.92
C SER A 484 -47.20 8.80 -8.84
N ILE A 485 -46.63 9.10 -10.02
CA ILE A 485 -45.72 10.18 -10.34
C ILE A 485 -46.55 11.45 -10.55
N GLU A 486 -46.16 12.55 -9.98
CA GLU A 486 -46.16 13.90 -10.51
C GLU A 486 -44.79 14.54 -10.37
#